data_7e05d60cfe1f38d064ff628cd5d93eb4
#
_entry.id   7e05d60cfe1f38d064ff628cd5d93eb4
#
_cell.length_a   1.000
_cell.length_b   1.000
_cell.length_c   1.000
_cell.angle_alpha   90.00
_cell.angle_beta   90.00
_cell.angle_gamma   90.00
#
_symmetry.space_group_name_H-M   'P 1'
#
loop_
_entity.id
_entity.type
_entity.pdbx_description
1 polymer ?
#
loop_
_entity_poly.entity_id
_entity_poly.type
_entity_poly.pdbx_seq_one_letter_code
_entity_poly.pdbx_strand_id
1 'polypeptide(L)'
;MDRIILYDSETTNSSIFGSIIEFGAVVVDKNLKELEKFSIRGRLPEGEVPSAKALLVNSTSVDLLTKGNFSHYDFMGAIERFFSKYTPSLIMGWHNTNFDRRMLHHNFFRNNRYPYITHVSPNQEHDGLHIARAAQTLNPETLKTELTDAGNPSLALESLARMQGFDTSASHTAYADAYNSLMILRIIKNKHKDNWERFLKTSTKASVETLLKREGIYSIFENVKGRNMMYLACTLHPNHCFHERYESWGYLWDCRRNPEPFLDLSVNQLRDTLKQFSPKALRVLKTNKAPIILDKEFALKQKPYSDLELSTILKRAKMVRENEKFCKNIQTINREIADEKEQTKSQEDIVQEETLYEKFIPNKDTALFKTWHNSSWEDKLRLLEKFQDKRCSWFGQKIIYQEAPQILPNDLYKNIKREIARRILSKNKEKWQTINMAYTEIDYLRDQASNRNDEVELKKLDEINPVSYTHLTLPTS
;
A
#
# COMPACT_ATOMS: atom_id res chain seq x y z
N MET A 1 13.12 -12.46 12.59
CA MET A 1 12.15 -11.77 13.46
C MET A 1 11.39 -12.78 14.27
N ASP A 2 11.21 -12.55 15.56
CA ASP A 2 10.51 -13.49 16.44
C ASP A 2 9.00 -13.22 16.49
N ARG A 3 8.58 -12.06 16.00
CA ARG A 3 7.18 -11.63 15.96
C ARG A 3 6.77 -11.19 14.57
N ILE A 4 5.51 -11.49 14.26
CA ILE A 4 4.85 -11.06 13.04
C ILE A 4 3.58 -10.33 13.46
N ILE A 5 3.31 -9.17 12.89
CA ILE A 5 2.06 -8.43 13.04
C ILE A 5 1.31 -8.54 11.73
N LEU A 6 0.13 -9.15 11.77
CA LEU A 6 -0.82 -9.12 10.66
C LEU A 6 -1.85 -8.04 10.95
N TYR A 7 -2.07 -7.14 10.01
CA TYR A 7 -3.00 -6.03 10.19
C TYR A 7 -3.82 -5.75 8.95
N ASP A 8 -4.92 -5.10 9.16
CA ASP A 8 -5.81 -4.56 8.15
C ASP A 8 -6.41 -3.24 8.61
N SER A 9 -6.94 -2.42 7.69
CA SER A 9 -7.52 -1.12 8.01
C SER A 9 -8.74 -0.80 7.15
N GLU A 10 -9.82 -0.33 7.79
CA GLU A 10 -10.98 0.22 7.10
C GLU A 10 -10.86 1.73 6.97
N THR A 11 -11.22 2.24 5.80
CA THR A 11 -11.02 3.64 5.45
C THR A 11 -12.28 4.31 4.92
N THR A 12 -12.33 5.63 5.05
CA THR A 12 -13.43 6.45 4.52
C THR A 12 -13.38 6.65 3.01
N ASN A 13 -12.20 6.39 2.40
CA ASN A 13 -11.97 6.57 0.96
C ASN A 13 -10.73 5.79 0.53
N SER A 14 -10.66 5.40 -0.73
CA SER A 14 -9.48 4.74 -1.31
C SER A 14 -8.33 5.71 -1.66
N SER A 15 -8.55 7.02 -1.60
CA SER A 15 -7.53 8.05 -1.83
C SER A 15 -6.77 8.38 -0.55
N ILE A 16 -5.60 9.02 -0.71
CA ILE A 16 -4.77 9.48 0.43
C ILE A 16 -5.44 10.56 1.29
N PHE A 17 -6.54 11.14 0.82
CA PHE A 17 -7.33 12.11 1.57
C PHE A 17 -8.31 11.46 2.55
N GLY A 18 -8.56 10.15 2.39
CA GLY A 18 -9.39 9.39 3.32
C GLY A 18 -8.70 9.10 4.65
N SER A 19 -9.49 8.93 5.68
CA SER A 19 -9.02 8.55 7.02
C SER A 19 -9.21 7.07 7.28
N ILE A 20 -8.26 6.47 8.01
CA ILE A 20 -8.46 5.18 8.63
C ILE A 20 -9.45 5.37 9.78
N ILE A 21 -10.51 4.57 9.81
CA ILE A 21 -11.57 4.63 10.83
C ILE A 21 -11.65 3.37 11.68
N GLU A 22 -11.10 2.28 11.20
CA GLU A 22 -10.93 1.05 11.96
C GLU A 22 -9.56 0.45 11.67
N PHE A 23 -8.94 -0.11 12.69
CA PHE A 23 -7.66 -0.81 12.59
C PHE A 23 -7.74 -2.09 13.40
N GLY A 24 -7.41 -3.20 12.74
CA GLY A 24 -7.37 -4.53 13.33
C GLY A 24 -6.00 -5.17 13.15
N ALA A 25 -5.52 -5.88 14.16
CA ALA A 25 -4.25 -6.59 14.06
C ALA A 25 -4.21 -7.85 14.95
N VAL A 26 -3.38 -8.81 14.52
CA VAL A 26 -3.04 -10.00 15.28
C VAL A 26 -1.52 -10.09 15.37
N VAL A 27 -1.00 -10.14 16.59
CA VAL A 27 0.42 -10.40 16.85
C VAL A 27 0.63 -11.90 17.00
N VAL A 28 1.58 -12.46 16.26
CA VAL A 28 1.91 -13.88 16.30
C VAL A 28 3.42 -14.09 16.45
N ASP A 29 3.80 -15.28 16.94
CA ASP A 29 5.19 -15.72 16.93
C ASP A 29 5.63 -16.18 15.52
N LYS A 30 6.92 -16.56 15.38
CA LYS A 30 7.47 -17.10 14.13
C LYS A 30 6.75 -18.35 13.61
N ASN A 31 6.03 -19.06 14.48
CA ASN A 31 5.26 -20.26 14.13
C ASN A 31 3.80 -19.94 13.78
N LEU A 32 3.45 -18.66 13.73
CA LEU A 32 2.09 -18.14 13.52
C LEU A 32 1.12 -18.51 14.66
N LYS A 33 1.65 -18.75 15.88
CA LYS A 33 0.84 -18.88 17.09
C LYS A 33 0.45 -17.50 17.59
N GLU A 34 -0.81 -17.29 17.83
CA GLU A 34 -1.37 -16.03 18.32
C GLU A 34 -0.83 -15.66 19.70
N LEU A 35 -0.43 -14.41 19.85
CA LEU A 35 0.09 -13.82 21.08
C LEU A 35 -0.82 -12.72 21.61
N GLU A 36 -1.33 -11.85 20.74
CA GLU A 36 -2.20 -10.73 21.12
C GLU A 36 -3.12 -10.35 19.96
N LYS A 37 -4.31 -9.85 20.31
CA LYS A 37 -5.31 -9.28 19.41
C LYS A 37 -5.41 -7.78 19.66
N PHE A 38 -5.57 -7.01 18.60
CA PHE A 38 -5.78 -5.57 18.71
C PHE A 38 -6.88 -5.16 17.73
N SER A 39 -7.85 -4.40 18.23
CA SER A 39 -8.90 -3.82 17.41
C SER A 39 -9.30 -2.49 18.02
N ILE A 40 -9.38 -1.46 17.18
CA ILE A 40 -9.74 -0.11 17.61
C ILE A 40 -10.48 0.62 16.49
N ARG A 41 -11.44 1.47 16.87
CA ARG A 41 -12.19 2.31 15.94
C ARG A 41 -12.09 3.78 16.37
N GLY A 42 -11.82 4.65 15.39
CA GLY A 42 -11.80 6.10 15.55
C GLY A 42 -13.04 6.77 14.95
N ARG A 43 -13.32 7.99 15.38
CA ARG A 43 -14.32 8.84 14.77
C ARG A 43 -13.81 9.48 13.49
N LEU A 44 -14.73 9.83 12.61
CA LEU A 44 -14.44 10.63 11.41
C LEU A 44 -13.87 11.99 11.83
N PRO A 45 -12.76 12.46 11.22
CA PRO A 45 -12.29 13.82 11.42
C PRO A 45 -13.31 14.85 10.92
N GLU A 46 -13.47 15.96 11.66
CA GLU A 46 -14.30 17.07 11.21
C GLU A 46 -13.79 17.62 9.85
N GLY A 47 -14.70 17.87 8.93
CA GLY A 47 -14.37 18.38 7.61
C GLY A 47 -13.92 17.30 6.60
N GLU A 48 -14.13 16.04 6.89
CA GLU A 48 -13.93 14.95 5.93
C GLU A 48 -15.29 14.39 5.48
N VAL A 49 -15.44 14.24 4.17
CA VAL A 49 -16.61 13.61 3.54
C VAL A 49 -16.21 12.20 3.13
N PRO A 50 -16.81 11.14 3.69
CA PRO A 50 -16.49 9.77 3.30
C PRO A 50 -17.09 9.42 1.93
N SER A 51 -16.49 8.44 1.23
CA SER A 51 -17.05 7.84 0.03
C SER A 51 -18.17 6.85 0.42
N ALA A 52 -19.33 6.96 -0.19
CA ALA A 52 -20.43 6.03 0.01
C ALA A 52 -20.05 4.61 -0.36
N LYS A 53 -19.26 4.44 -1.45
CA LYS A 53 -18.74 3.14 -1.85
C LYS A 53 -17.84 2.52 -0.78
N ALA A 54 -16.96 3.30 -0.14
CA ALA A 54 -16.12 2.79 0.93
C ALA A 54 -16.96 2.33 2.12
N LEU A 55 -17.96 3.11 2.52
CA LEU A 55 -18.86 2.75 3.63
C LEU A 55 -19.71 1.50 3.34
N LEU A 56 -20.12 1.31 2.09
CA LEU A 56 -20.81 0.08 1.67
C LEU A 56 -19.89 -1.14 1.79
N VAL A 57 -18.67 -1.03 1.28
CA VAL A 57 -17.70 -2.14 1.28
C VAL A 57 -17.35 -2.57 2.71
N ASN A 58 -17.03 -1.61 3.58
CA ASN A 58 -16.65 -1.92 4.97
C ASN A 58 -17.84 -1.95 5.94
N SER A 59 -19.07 -1.92 5.43
CA SER A 59 -20.32 -1.98 6.22
C SER A 59 -20.36 -0.97 7.38
N THR A 60 -19.73 0.20 7.22
CA THR A 60 -19.69 1.23 8.25
C THR A 60 -20.93 2.12 8.15
N SER A 61 -21.73 2.15 9.21
CA SER A 61 -22.87 3.07 9.31
C SER A 61 -22.41 4.47 9.70
N VAL A 62 -23.26 5.46 9.42
CA VAL A 62 -23.04 6.86 9.83
C VAL A 62 -22.88 6.99 11.34
N ASP A 63 -23.65 6.23 12.11
CA ASP A 63 -23.58 6.17 13.57
C ASP A 63 -22.18 5.73 14.06
N LEU A 64 -21.57 4.74 13.42
CA LEU A 64 -20.22 4.27 13.76
C LEU A 64 -19.15 5.32 13.48
N LEU A 65 -19.37 6.20 12.49
CA LEU A 65 -18.45 7.28 12.19
C LEU A 65 -18.42 8.39 13.27
N THR A 66 -19.53 8.56 13.99
CA THR A 66 -19.70 9.62 14.98
C THR A 66 -19.52 9.18 16.42
N LYS A 67 -19.93 7.96 16.76
CA LYS A 67 -20.00 7.44 18.12
C LYS A 67 -18.75 6.69 18.59
N GLY A 68 -17.67 6.68 17.79
CA GLY A 68 -16.39 6.07 18.17
C GLY A 68 -15.83 6.70 19.46
N ASN A 69 -15.23 5.87 20.34
CA ASN A 69 -14.71 6.32 21.64
C ASN A 69 -13.48 7.22 21.53
N PHE A 70 -12.78 7.15 20.38
CA PHE A 70 -11.53 7.87 20.16
C PHE A 70 -11.70 8.94 19.08
N SER A 71 -11.17 10.12 19.33
CA SER A 71 -10.91 11.09 18.25
C SER A 71 -9.94 10.46 17.24
N HIS A 72 -9.90 10.98 16.01
CA HIS A 72 -8.96 10.47 15.03
C HIS A 72 -7.50 10.64 15.48
N TYR A 73 -7.20 11.71 16.19
CA TYR A 73 -5.88 11.96 16.78
C TYR A 73 -5.48 10.89 17.81
N ASP A 74 -6.38 10.59 18.76
CA ASP A 74 -6.15 9.57 19.79
C ASP A 74 -6.09 8.15 19.19
N PHE A 75 -6.93 7.87 18.22
CA PHE A 75 -6.97 6.62 17.46
C PHE A 75 -5.62 6.36 16.76
N MET A 76 -5.10 7.34 16.01
CA MET A 76 -3.79 7.21 15.37
C MET A 76 -2.66 7.10 16.39
N GLY A 77 -2.79 7.74 17.56
CA GLY A 77 -1.87 7.57 18.67
C GLY A 77 -1.88 6.16 19.26
N ALA A 78 -3.03 5.52 19.36
CA ALA A 78 -3.13 4.14 19.83
C ALA A 78 -2.47 3.15 18.84
N ILE A 79 -2.65 3.37 17.54
CA ILE A 79 -1.99 2.55 16.49
C ILE A 79 -0.46 2.71 16.55
N GLU A 80 0.05 3.94 16.71
CA GLU A 80 1.50 4.19 16.87
C GLU A 80 2.06 3.47 18.09
N ARG A 81 1.38 3.57 19.25
CA ARG A 81 1.79 2.86 20.48
C ARG A 81 1.76 1.34 20.29
N PHE A 82 0.76 0.81 19.59
CA PHE A 82 0.68 -0.61 19.28
C PHE A 82 1.89 -1.09 18.45
N PHE A 83 2.23 -0.43 17.34
CA PHE A 83 3.42 -0.80 16.57
C PHE A 83 4.71 -0.64 17.40
N SER A 84 4.83 0.44 18.17
CA SER A 84 6.01 0.71 19.02
C SER A 84 6.21 -0.37 20.08
N LYS A 85 5.13 -0.89 20.69
CA LYS A 85 5.15 -1.97 21.69
C LYS A 85 5.79 -3.25 21.14
N TYR A 86 5.57 -3.55 19.86
CA TYR A 86 6.01 -4.80 19.23
C TYR A 86 7.22 -4.63 18.29
N THR A 87 7.82 -3.46 18.22
CA THR A 87 9.08 -3.24 17.50
C THR A 87 10.24 -3.93 18.23
N PRO A 88 11.10 -4.74 17.54
CA PRO A 88 11.10 -5.07 16.11
C PRO A 88 10.14 -6.21 15.75
N SER A 89 9.43 -6.06 14.64
CA SER A 89 8.52 -7.08 14.09
C SER A 89 8.56 -7.12 12.57
N LEU A 90 8.16 -8.26 12.00
CA LEU A 90 7.77 -8.36 10.59
C LEU A 90 6.29 -7.98 10.48
N ILE A 91 6.00 -6.90 9.77
CA ILE A 91 4.67 -6.33 9.64
C ILE A 91 4.12 -6.69 8.26
N MET A 92 2.92 -7.24 8.19
CA MET A 92 2.28 -7.61 6.94
C MET A 92 0.76 -7.52 7.03
N GLY A 93 0.11 -7.43 5.88
CA GLY A 93 -1.33 -7.52 5.70
C GLY A 93 -1.62 -8.19 4.36
N TRP A 94 -2.86 -8.14 3.91
CA TRP A 94 -3.27 -8.65 2.60
C TRP A 94 -3.30 -7.53 1.58
N HIS A 95 -2.36 -7.50 0.64
CA HIS A 95 -2.17 -6.41 -0.32
C HIS A 95 -1.75 -5.06 0.32
N ASN A 96 -1.29 -5.09 1.55
CA ASN A 96 -0.97 -3.93 2.36
C ASN A 96 0.10 -3.02 1.73
N THR A 97 1.08 -3.57 1.03
CA THR A 97 2.15 -2.76 0.41
C THR A 97 1.65 -1.78 -0.65
N ASN A 98 0.45 -1.96 -1.16
CA ASN A 98 -0.15 -1.09 -2.16
C ASN A 98 -1.26 -0.18 -1.61
N PHE A 99 -1.97 -0.59 -0.56
CA PHE A 99 -3.08 0.16 0.00
C PHE A 99 -2.83 0.59 1.45
N ASP A 100 -2.95 -0.33 2.42
CA ASP A 100 -2.93 -0.01 3.87
C ASP A 100 -1.69 0.76 4.30
N ARG A 101 -0.51 0.36 3.82
CA ARG A 101 0.73 1.08 4.09
C ARG A 101 0.63 2.54 3.67
N ARG A 102 0.10 2.81 2.47
CA ARG A 102 -0.06 4.18 1.97
C ARG A 102 -1.03 4.96 2.84
N MET A 103 -2.14 4.34 3.23
CA MET A 103 -3.12 4.97 4.12
C MET A 103 -2.51 5.26 5.49
N LEU A 104 -1.80 4.30 6.11
CA LEU A 104 -1.09 4.51 7.37
C LEU A 104 -0.09 5.67 7.29
N HIS A 105 0.74 5.71 6.24
CA HIS A 105 1.72 6.78 6.06
C HIS A 105 1.08 8.17 6.03
N HIS A 106 0.03 8.35 5.23
CA HIS A 106 -0.64 9.64 5.12
C HIS A 106 -1.44 10.00 6.38
N ASN A 107 -2.04 9.01 7.05
CA ASN A 107 -2.76 9.26 8.30
C ASN A 107 -1.80 9.58 9.45
N PHE A 108 -0.65 8.91 9.56
CA PHE A 108 0.40 9.29 10.51
C PHE A 108 0.95 10.68 10.20
N PHE A 109 1.25 10.98 8.94
CA PHE A 109 1.75 12.29 8.51
C PHE A 109 0.80 13.42 8.90
N ARG A 110 -0.49 13.29 8.60
CA ARG A 110 -1.52 14.27 8.96
C ARG A 110 -1.71 14.44 10.48
N ASN A 111 -1.26 13.47 11.28
CA ASN A 111 -1.32 13.50 12.73
C ASN A 111 0.03 13.84 13.39
N ASN A 112 1.00 14.39 12.65
CA ASN A 112 2.35 14.69 13.14
C ASN A 112 3.03 13.49 13.82
N ARG A 113 2.84 12.28 13.27
CA ARG A 113 3.45 11.04 13.73
C ARG A 113 4.44 10.54 12.69
N TYR A 114 5.40 9.70 13.13
CA TYR A 114 6.38 9.14 12.21
C TYR A 114 5.71 8.24 11.15
N PRO A 115 5.71 8.60 9.86
CA PRO A 115 4.90 7.90 8.85
C PRO A 115 5.37 6.47 8.55
N TYR A 116 6.66 6.19 8.73
CA TYR A 116 7.32 5.01 8.15
C TYR A 116 7.55 3.88 9.16
N ILE A 117 6.85 3.87 10.30
CA ILE A 117 7.07 2.94 11.42
C ILE A 117 6.96 1.46 11.00
N THR A 118 6.17 1.14 9.99
CA THR A 118 5.90 -0.25 9.59
C THR A 118 7.05 -0.91 8.82
N HIS A 119 7.90 -0.15 8.13
CA HIS A 119 8.87 -0.73 7.20
C HIS A 119 10.29 -0.18 7.32
N VAL A 120 10.52 0.73 8.26
CA VAL A 120 11.87 1.25 8.55
C VAL A 120 12.49 0.45 9.69
N SER A 121 13.79 0.12 9.55
CA SER A 121 14.55 -0.59 10.59
C SER A 121 14.27 0.00 11.99
N PRO A 122 14.05 -0.85 13.01
CA PRO A 122 14.28 -2.29 13.02
C PRO A 122 13.10 -3.16 12.56
N ASN A 123 11.97 -2.56 12.15
CA ASN A 123 10.86 -3.30 11.58
C ASN A 123 11.15 -3.74 10.13
N GLN A 124 10.47 -4.78 9.70
CA GLN A 124 10.47 -5.27 8.32
C GLN A 124 9.03 -5.37 7.83
N GLU A 125 8.83 -5.31 6.53
CA GLU A 125 7.49 -5.42 5.94
C GLU A 125 7.41 -6.53 4.90
N HIS A 126 6.27 -7.21 4.86
CA HIS A 126 5.95 -8.16 3.81
C HIS A 126 4.48 -8.03 3.38
N ASP A 127 4.08 -8.80 2.37
CA ASP A 127 2.72 -8.79 1.84
C ASP A 127 2.18 -10.21 1.72
N GLY A 128 1.10 -10.52 2.44
CA GLY A 128 0.48 -11.84 2.45
C GLY A 128 0.00 -12.29 1.08
N LEU A 129 -0.52 -11.35 0.26
CA LEU A 129 -0.95 -11.65 -1.11
C LEU A 129 0.23 -12.03 -2.01
N HIS A 130 1.43 -11.43 -1.83
CA HIS A 130 2.61 -11.84 -2.60
C HIS A 130 3.04 -13.26 -2.26
N ILE A 131 3.01 -13.63 -0.97
CA ILE A 131 3.28 -15.00 -0.52
C ILE A 131 2.26 -15.96 -1.10
N ALA A 132 0.96 -15.62 -1.05
CA ALA A 132 -0.10 -16.46 -1.61
C ALA A 132 0.03 -16.65 -3.13
N ARG A 133 0.37 -15.59 -3.88
CA ARG A 133 0.64 -15.66 -5.32
C ARG A 133 1.79 -16.62 -5.64
N ALA A 134 2.89 -16.51 -4.91
CA ALA A 134 4.04 -17.40 -5.12
C ALA A 134 3.69 -18.85 -4.76
N ALA A 135 3.10 -19.08 -3.60
CA ALA A 135 2.70 -20.42 -3.14
C ALA A 135 1.72 -21.10 -4.11
N GLN A 136 0.69 -20.37 -4.58
CA GLN A 136 -0.29 -20.87 -5.54
C GLN A 136 0.31 -21.13 -6.93
N THR A 137 1.30 -20.32 -7.35
CA THR A 137 2.01 -20.52 -8.63
C THR A 137 2.92 -21.75 -8.55
N LEU A 138 3.55 -22.02 -7.40
CA LEU A 138 4.39 -23.20 -7.19
C LEU A 138 3.57 -24.49 -7.09
N ASN A 139 2.42 -24.42 -6.44
CA ASN A 139 1.48 -25.54 -6.30
C ASN A 139 0.04 -25.03 -6.30
N PRO A 140 -0.71 -25.24 -7.41
CA PRO A 140 -2.12 -24.82 -7.53
C PRO A 140 -3.06 -25.41 -6.46
N GLU A 141 -2.68 -26.53 -5.83
CA GLU A 141 -3.45 -27.17 -4.75
C GLU A 141 -3.17 -26.53 -3.37
N THR A 142 -2.41 -25.44 -3.31
CA THR A 142 -2.09 -24.79 -2.03
C THR A 142 -3.35 -24.23 -1.36
N LEU A 143 -4.15 -23.49 -2.12
CA LEU A 143 -5.40 -22.88 -1.66
C LEU A 143 -6.54 -23.28 -2.59
N LYS A 144 -7.70 -23.55 -2.03
CA LYS A 144 -8.93 -23.61 -2.81
C LYS A 144 -9.30 -22.20 -3.26
N THR A 145 -9.60 -22.02 -4.53
CA THR A 145 -9.88 -20.71 -5.12
C THR A 145 -11.13 -20.77 -6.00
N GLU A 146 -11.87 -19.69 -6.02
CA GLU A 146 -12.84 -19.40 -7.08
C GLU A 146 -12.12 -18.89 -8.31
N LEU A 147 -12.77 -18.95 -9.44
CA LEU A 147 -12.28 -18.33 -10.67
C LEU A 147 -12.87 -16.93 -10.82
N THR A 148 -12.04 -15.99 -11.24
CA THR A 148 -12.49 -14.67 -11.68
C THR A 148 -13.21 -14.79 -13.03
N ASP A 149 -13.90 -13.73 -13.48
CA ASP A 149 -14.55 -13.68 -14.82
C ASP A 149 -13.56 -13.94 -15.96
N ALA A 150 -12.29 -13.64 -15.75
CA ALA A 150 -11.21 -13.93 -16.69
C ALA A 150 -10.66 -15.38 -16.60
N GLY A 151 -11.26 -16.23 -15.78
CA GLY A 151 -10.87 -17.64 -15.58
C GLY A 151 -9.57 -17.82 -14.78
N ASN A 152 -9.10 -16.81 -14.06
CA ASN A 152 -7.92 -16.92 -13.19
C ASN A 152 -8.31 -17.21 -11.74
N PRO A 153 -7.48 -17.92 -10.96
CA PRO A 153 -7.72 -18.11 -9.53
C PRO A 153 -7.82 -16.77 -8.79
N SER A 154 -8.94 -16.56 -8.07
CA SER A 154 -9.13 -15.40 -7.21
C SER A 154 -8.31 -15.56 -5.93
N LEU A 155 -7.49 -14.56 -5.61
CA LEU A 155 -6.78 -14.46 -4.34
C LEU A 155 -7.28 -13.26 -3.51
N ALA A 156 -8.51 -12.81 -3.74
CA ALA A 156 -9.20 -11.89 -2.85
C ALA A 156 -9.40 -12.56 -1.48
N LEU A 157 -9.11 -11.84 -0.40
CA LEU A 157 -9.08 -12.40 0.96
C LEU A 157 -10.40 -13.05 1.36
N GLU A 158 -11.52 -12.35 1.12
CA GLU A 158 -12.86 -12.83 1.42
C GLU A 158 -13.19 -14.12 0.65
N SER A 159 -12.91 -14.14 -0.67
CA SER A 159 -13.10 -15.33 -1.51
C SER A 159 -12.28 -16.52 -0.99
N LEU A 160 -11.00 -16.28 -0.64
CA LEU A 160 -10.14 -17.30 -0.08
C LEU A 160 -10.67 -17.81 1.27
N ALA A 161 -11.07 -16.94 2.17
CA ALA A 161 -11.60 -17.29 3.48
C ALA A 161 -12.84 -18.19 3.32
N ARG A 162 -13.79 -17.79 2.48
CA ARG A 162 -15.00 -18.58 2.15
C ARG A 162 -14.64 -19.94 1.57
N MET A 163 -13.73 -20.01 0.60
CA MET A 163 -13.33 -21.26 -0.05
C MET A 163 -12.57 -22.22 0.88
N GLN A 164 -11.89 -21.71 1.90
CA GLN A 164 -11.29 -22.54 2.95
C GLN A 164 -12.29 -22.94 4.05
N GLY A 165 -13.54 -22.45 4.02
CA GLY A 165 -14.57 -22.75 5.01
C GLY A 165 -14.43 -21.94 6.30
N PHE A 166 -13.79 -20.76 6.25
CA PHE A 166 -13.71 -19.86 7.41
C PHE A 166 -15.03 -19.08 7.56
N ASP A 167 -15.30 -18.66 8.78
CA ASP A 167 -16.43 -17.77 9.04
C ASP A 167 -16.15 -16.38 8.44
N THR A 168 -16.98 -15.99 7.49
CA THR A 168 -16.91 -14.69 6.82
C THR A 168 -18.02 -13.73 7.27
N SER A 169 -18.80 -14.07 8.29
CA SER A 169 -19.90 -13.23 8.78
C SER A 169 -19.44 -11.86 9.28
N ALA A 170 -18.21 -11.78 9.78
CA ALA A 170 -17.55 -10.56 10.22
C ALA A 170 -16.54 -10.00 9.19
N SER A 171 -16.49 -10.54 7.96
CA SER A 171 -15.65 -9.97 6.90
C SER A 171 -15.98 -8.48 6.70
N HIS A 172 -14.95 -7.70 6.28
CA HIS A 172 -15.02 -6.24 6.23
C HIS A 172 -15.05 -5.57 7.61
N THR A 173 -14.54 -6.24 8.63
CA THR A 173 -13.98 -5.58 9.81
C THR A 173 -12.48 -5.77 9.81
N ALA A 174 -11.73 -4.73 10.11
CA ALA A 174 -10.25 -4.76 10.02
C ALA A 174 -9.63 -5.92 10.84
N TYR A 175 -10.22 -6.26 12.00
CA TYR A 175 -9.73 -7.38 12.80
C TYR A 175 -10.00 -8.74 12.13
N ALA A 176 -11.20 -8.95 11.57
CA ALA A 176 -11.53 -10.23 10.93
C ALA A 176 -10.67 -10.47 9.69
N ASP A 177 -10.38 -9.42 8.92
CA ASP A 177 -9.55 -9.53 7.72
C ASP A 177 -8.07 -9.74 8.07
N ALA A 178 -7.54 -9.11 9.12
CA ALA A 178 -6.23 -9.43 9.68
C ALA A 178 -6.15 -10.91 10.14
N TYR A 179 -7.21 -11.42 10.79
CA TYR A 179 -7.29 -12.79 11.25
C TYR A 179 -7.42 -13.80 10.09
N ASN A 180 -8.25 -13.50 9.10
CA ASN A 180 -8.38 -14.32 7.89
C ASN A 180 -7.03 -14.42 7.15
N SER A 181 -6.28 -13.31 7.07
CA SER A 181 -4.93 -13.31 6.53
C SER A 181 -4.00 -14.27 7.28
N LEU A 182 -4.06 -14.29 8.61
CA LEU A 182 -3.32 -15.25 9.45
C LEU A 182 -3.70 -16.71 9.10
N MET A 183 -4.99 -17.00 9.00
CA MET A 183 -5.47 -18.35 8.73
C MET A 183 -5.01 -18.86 7.35
N ILE A 184 -5.07 -18.01 6.32
CA ILE A 184 -4.56 -18.34 4.98
C ILE A 184 -3.03 -18.58 5.04
N LEU A 185 -2.27 -17.74 5.71
CA LEU A 185 -0.82 -17.89 5.85
C LEU A 185 -0.43 -19.16 6.62
N ARG A 186 -1.22 -19.60 7.59
CA ARG A 186 -1.04 -20.90 8.27
C ARG A 186 -1.16 -22.07 7.30
N ILE A 187 -2.15 -22.05 6.40
CA ILE A 187 -2.29 -23.08 5.36
C ILE A 187 -1.08 -23.08 4.45
N ILE A 188 -0.67 -21.90 3.97
CA ILE A 188 0.51 -21.76 3.09
C ILE A 188 1.76 -22.29 3.79
N LYS A 189 2.02 -21.85 5.03
CA LYS A 189 3.18 -22.31 5.81
C LYS A 189 3.21 -23.82 5.98
N ASN A 190 2.07 -24.46 6.26
CA ASN A 190 1.97 -25.89 6.43
C ASN A 190 2.23 -26.66 5.13
N LYS A 191 1.75 -26.16 3.99
CA LYS A 191 1.95 -26.81 2.68
C LYS A 191 3.30 -26.50 2.04
N HIS A 192 3.94 -25.41 2.42
CA HIS A 192 5.23 -24.93 1.89
C HIS A 192 6.30 -24.79 2.99
N LYS A 193 6.41 -25.75 3.91
CA LYS A 193 7.34 -25.69 5.05
C LYS A 193 8.76 -25.36 4.63
N ASP A 194 9.27 -26.01 3.58
CA ASP A 194 10.63 -25.82 3.07
C ASP A 194 10.85 -24.47 2.37
N ASN A 195 9.77 -23.79 1.97
CA ASN A 195 9.84 -22.53 1.24
C ASN A 195 9.42 -21.33 2.10
N TRP A 196 8.82 -21.55 3.27
CA TRP A 196 8.31 -20.46 4.11
C TRP A 196 9.36 -19.39 4.42
N GLU A 197 10.51 -19.81 4.92
CA GLU A 197 11.60 -18.86 5.21
C GLU A 197 12.17 -18.21 3.96
N ARG A 198 12.10 -18.88 2.80
CA ARG A 198 12.52 -18.29 1.51
C ARG A 198 11.55 -17.20 1.04
N PHE A 199 10.25 -17.38 1.26
CA PHE A 199 9.26 -16.33 0.97
C PHE A 199 9.54 -15.04 1.76
N LEU A 200 10.04 -15.17 2.98
CA LEU A 200 10.30 -14.02 3.87
C LEU A 200 11.65 -13.34 3.66
N LYS A 201 12.56 -13.89 2.85
CA LYS A 201 13.92 -13.35 2.66
C LYS A 201 13.98 -11.93 2.10
N THR A 202 12.96 -11.50 1.41
CA THR A 202 12.87 -10.21 0.71
C THR A 202 12.00 -9.18 1.41
N SER A 203 11.91 -9.26 2.74
CA SER A 203 11.13 -8.38 3.60
C SER A 203 11.72 -6.97 3.81
N THR A 204 12.91 -6.69 3.25
CA THR A 204 13.53 -5.38 3.29
C THR A 204 14.01 -4.93 1.91
N LYS A 205 13.96 -3.60 1.65
CA LYS A 205 14.55 -3.01 0.44
C LYS A 205 16.02 -3.44 0.27
N ALA A 206 16.81 -3.39 1.35
CA ALA A 206 18.22 -3.74 1.34
C ALA A 206 18.50 -5.20 0.95
N SER A 207 17.67 -6.15 1.40
CA SER A 207 17.81 -7.58 1.03
C SER A 207 17.59 -7.78 -0.46
N VAL A 208 16.58 -7.12 -1.05
CA VAL A 208 16.31 -7.19 -2.49
C VAL A 208 17.43 -6.53 -3.30
N GLU A 209 17.88 -5.34 -2.90
CA GLU A 209 18.98 -4.63 -3.58
C GLU A 209 20.28 -5.44 -3.57
N THR A 210 20.56 -6.11 -2.46
CA THR A 210 21.72 -7.00 -2.36
C THR A 210 21.64 -8.15 -3.37
N LEU A 211 20.47 -8.75 -3.55
CA LEU A 211 20.26 -9.78 -4.57
C LEU A 211 20.46 -9.25 -5.99
N LEU A 212 19.92 -8.06 -6.29
CA LEU A 212 20.03 -7.46 -7.63
C LEU A 212 21.47 -7.05 -8.00
N LYS A 213 22.27 -6.64 -7.01
CA LYS A 213 23.68 -6.29 -7.22
C LYS A 213 24.59 -7.52 -7.42
N ARG A 214 24.21 -8.67 -6.88
CA ARG A 214 24.96 -9.92 -7.07
C ARG A 214 24.70 -10.47 -8.47
N GLU A 215 25.67 -11.21 -8.98
CA GLU A 215 25.43 -12.08 -10.13
C GLU A 215 24.44 -13.17 -9.74
N GLY A 216 23.37 -13.28 -10.49
CA GLY A 216 22.36 -14.25 -10.17
C GLY A 216 21.28 -14.41 -11.23
N ILE A 217 20.68 -15.60 -11.19
CA ILE A 217 19.50 -15.96 -11.96
C ILE A 217 18.45 -16.38 -10.94
N TYR A 218 17.28 -15.78 -10.98
CA TYR A 218 16.26 -15.93 -9.96
C TYR A 218 14.90 -16.26 -10.58
N SER A 219 14.10 -17.01 -9.83
CA SER A 219 12.66 -17.14 -10.06
C SER A 219 11.95 -15.97 -9.40
N ILE A 220 11.29 -15.12 -10.18
CA ILE A 220 10.53 -13.96 -9.72
C ILE A 220 9.05 -14.14 -10.02
N PHE A 221 8.19 -13.55 -9.19
CA PHE A 221 6.75 -13.68 -9.29
C PHE A 221 6.12 -12.32 -9.60
N GLU A 222 5.24 -12.29 -10.60
CA GLU A 222 4.50 -11.11 -11.00
C GLU A 222 3.02 -11.45 -11.20
N ASN A 223 2.13 -10.48 -10.95
CA ASN A 223 0.75 -10.54 -11.39
C ASN A 223 0.60 -9.66 -12.64
N VAL A 224 0.26 -10.28 -13.75
CA VAL A 224 0.08 -9.60 -15.04
C VAL A 224 -1.38 -9.75 -15.47
N LYS A 225 -2.15 -8.66 -15.43
CA LYS A 225 -3.57 -8.64 -15.80
C LYS A 225 -4.40 -9.72 -15.08
N GLY A 226 -4.22 -9.84 -13.77
CA GLY A 226 -4.92 -10.83 -12.93
C GLY A 226 -4.30 -12.24 -12.94
N ARG A 227 -3.32 -12.51 -13.81
CA ARG A 227 -2.67 -13.81 -13.92
C ARG A 227 -1.36 -13.84 -13.13
N ASN A 228 -1.22 -14.80 -12.24
CA ASN A 228 0.03 -15.01 -11.51
C ASN A 228 1.03 -15.76 -12.40
N MET A 229 2.23 -15.21 -12.54
CA MET A 229 3.27 -15.72 -13.44
C MET A 229 4.59 -15.84 -12.68
N MET A 230 5.36 -16.88 -12.98
CA MET A 230 6.74 -17.01 -12.54
C MET A 230 7.67 -16.85 -13.73
N TYR A 231 8.71 -16.04 -13.56
CA TYR A 231 9.72 -15.78 -14.58
C TYR A 231 11.11 -16.18 -14.08
N LEU A 232 11.94 -16.72 -14.98
CA LEU A 232 13.36 -16.87 -14.76
C LEU A 232 14.08 -15.64 -15.30
N ALA A 233 14.66 -14.85 -14.41
CA ALA A 233 15.29 -13.59 -14.78
C ALA A 233 16.70 -13.47 -14.22
N CYS A 234 17.62 -12.90 -14.99
CA CYS A 234 18.97 -12.62 -14.56
C CYS A 234 19.18 -11.14 -14.22
N THR A 235 20.16 -10.88 -13.33
CA THR A 235 20.55 -9.53 -12.94
C THR A 235 21.32 -8.85 -14.06
N LEU A 236 21.14 -7.51 -14.15
CA LEU A 236 21.93 -6.65 -15.03
C LEU A 236 23.29 -6.30 -14.41
N HIS A 237 24.12 -5.55 -15.14
CA HIS A 237 25.36 -5.03 -14.60
C HIS A 237 25.10 -4.22 -13.30
N PRO A 238 25.88 -4.43 -12.20
CA PRO A 238 25.55 -3.88 -10.89
C PRO A 238 25.50 -2.35 -10.84
N ASN A 239 26.24 -1.66 -11.72
CA ASN A 239 26.22 -0.19 -11.81
C ASN A 239 24.96 0.36 -12.48
N HIS A 240 24.21 -0.49 -13.23
CA HIS A 240 23.06 -0.08 -14.06
C HIS A 240 21.80 -0.91 -13.82
N CYS A 241 21.74 -1.63 -12.69
CA CYS A 241 20.60 -2.49 -12.36
C CYS A 241 19.44 -1.76 -11.68
N PHE A 242 19.57 -0.46 -11.38
CA PHE A 242 18.53 0.36 -10.76
C PHE A 242 18.18 1.56 -11.63
N HIS A 243 16.96 2.03 -11.43
CA HIS A 243 16.50 3.28 -12.04
C HIS A 243 17.20 4.49 -11.39
N GLU A 244 17.73 5.42 -12.18
CA GLU A 244 18.46 6.59 -11.68
C GLU A 244 17.59 7.50 -10.81
N ARG A 245 16.31 7.67 -11.17
CA ARG A 245 15.37 8.55 -10.45
C ARG A 245 14.53 7.84 -9.40
N TYR A 246 14.14 6.60 -9.67
CA TYR A 246 13.31 5.80 -8.77
C TYR A 246 14.14 4.69 -8.15
N GLU A 247 14.92 5.02 -7.12
CA GLU A 247 15.89 4.11 -6.47
C GLU A 247 15.31 2.74 -6.05
N SER A 248 13.99 2.66 -5.85
CA SER A 248 13.33 1.40 -5.52
C SER A 248 12.96 0.53 -6.73
N TRP A 249 13.34 0.93 -7.95
CA TRP A 249 13.06 0.16 -9.15
C TRP A 249 14.33 -0.52 -9.65
N GLY A 250 14.35 -1.86 -9.56
CA GLY A 250 15.43 -2.70 -10.08
C GLY A 250 15.05 -3.33 -11.41
N TYR A 251 16.03 -3.65 -12.22
CA TYR A 251 15.87 -4.25 -13.54
C TYR A 251 16.44 -5.66 -13.57
N LEU A 252 15.71 -6.54 -14.26
CA LEU A 252 16.08 -7.92 -14.54
C LEU A 252 15.77 -8.24 -15.99
N TRP A 253 16.54 -9.15 -16.59
CA TRP A 253 16.30 -9.62 -17.94
C TRP A 253 15.67 -11.03 -17.91
N ASP A 254 14.57 -11.22 -18.62
CA ASP A 254 13.91 -12.52 -18.75
C ASP A 254 14.79 -13.48 -19.59
N CYS A 255 15.30 -14.53 -18.97
CA CYS A 255 16.23 -15.49 -19.58
C CYS A 255 15.64 -16.27 -20.74
N ARG A 256 14.32 -16.26 -20.93
CA ARG A 256 13.66 -16.80 -22.13
C ARG A 256 14.10 -16.07 -23.40
N ARG A 257 14.47 -14.80 -23.32
CA ARG A 257 14.84 -13.97 -24.45
C ARG A 257 16.35 -14.02 -24.68
N ASN A 258 16.75 -14.36 -25.93
CA ASN A 258 18.14 -14.19 -26.33
C ASN A 258 18.50 -12.69 -26.31
N PRO A 259 19.50 -12.24 -25.53
CA PRO A 259 19.85 -10.83 -25.47
C PRO A 259 20.68 -10.36 -26.69
N GLU A 260 21.30 -11.26 -27.42
CA GLU A 260 22.27 -10.96 -28.49
C GLU A 260 21.78 -9.91 -29.51
N PRO A 261 20.52 -9.97 -30.03
CA PRO A 261 20.02 -8.96 -30.97
C PRO A 261 19.83 -7.57 -30.38
N PHE A 262 19.96 -7.41 -29.05
CA PHE A 262 19.69 -6.14 -28.34
C PHE A 262 20.98 -5.45 -27.90
N LEU A 263 22.11 -6.18 -27.81
CA LEU A 263 23.32 -5.69 -27.12
C LEU A 263 23.97 -4.49 -27.78
N ASP A 264 23.94 -4.43 -29.13
CA ASP A 264 24.59 -3.38 -29.92
C ASP A 264 23.67 -2.27 -30.38
N LEU A 265 22.36 -2.35 -30.04
CA LEU A 265 21.40 -1.34 -30.44
C LEU A 265 21.67 0.02 -29.79
N SER A 266 21.39 1.08 -30.53
CA SER A 266 21.33 2.43 -29.96
C SER A 266 20.16 2.55 -28.96
N VAL A 267 20.15 3.58 -28.13
CA VAL A 267 19.10 3.84 -27.14
C VAL A 267 17.70 3.83 -27.79
N ASN A 268 17.52 4.54 -28.90
CA ASN A 268 16.23 4.62 -29.60
C ASN A 268 15.80 3.28 -30.20
N GLN A 269 16.71 2.59 -30.88
CA GLN A 269 16.43 1.27 -31.44
C GLN A 269 16.06 0.26 -30.34
N LEU A 270 16.81 0.26 -29.23
CA LEU A 270 16.56 -0.62 -28.09
C LEU A 270 15.19 -0.32 -27.45
N ARG A 271 14.86 0.97 -27.27
CA ARG A 271 13.57 1.41 -26.75
C ARG A 271 12.40 0.88 -27.57
N ASP A 272 12.48 1.01 -28.88
CA ASP A 272 11.40 0.57 -29.79
C ASP A 272 11.34 -0.96 -29.89
N THR A 273 12.47 -1.63 -29.90
CA THR A 273 12.52 -3.10 -29.91
C THR A 273 11.93 -3.69 -28.63
N LEU A 274 12.28 -3.14 -27.44
CA LEU A 274 11.75 -3.63 -26.17
C LEU A 274 10.22 -3.52 -26.07
N LYS A 275 9.58 -2.54 -26.73
CA LYS A 275 8.12 -2.38 -26.73
C LYS A 275 7.40 -3.50 -27.50
N GLN A 276 8.04 -4.14 -28.47
CA GLN A 276 7.42 -5.12 -29.36
C GLN A 276 7.21 -6.51 -28.70
N PHE A 277 7.83 -6.74 -27.54
CA PHE A 277 7.78 -8.06 -26.90
C PHE A 277 6.65 -8.20 -25.88
N SER A 278 5.86 -9.27 -26.04
CA SER A 278 4.89 -9.75 -25.07
C SER A 278 5.13 -11.24 -24.80
N PRO A 279 5.37 -11.67 -23.59
CA PRO A 279 5.71 -10.86 -22.39
C PRO A 279 7.02 -10.08 -22.56
N LYS A 280 7.15 -8.97 -21.81
CA LYS A 280 8.33 -8.07 -21.88
C LYS A 280 9.64 -8.82 -21.61
N ALA A 281 10.71 -8.46 -22.30
CA ALA A 281 12.05 -8.99 -22.05
C ALA A 281 12.67 -8.39 -20.79
N LEU A 282 12.47 -7.09 -20.57
CA LEU A 282 12.92 -6.39 -19.37
C LEU A 282 11.84 -6.44 -18.28
N ARG A 283 12.22 -6.92 -17.08
CA ARG A 283 11.38 -6.96 -15.88
C ARG A 283 11.76 -5.84 -14.94
N VAL A 284 10.74 -5.18 -14.38
CA VAL A 284 10.93 -4.13 -13.36
C VAL A 284 10.46 -4.66 -12.02
N LEU A 285 11.36 -4.71 -11.06
CA LEU A 285 11.10 -5.18 -9.71
C LEU A 285 11.12 -4.01 -8.74
N LYS A 286 10.05 -3.83 -7.97
CA LYS A 286 10.00 -2.79 -6.93
C LYS A 286 10.60 -3.33 -5.63
N THR A 287 11.80 -2.88 -5.29
CA THR A 287 12.58 -3.40 -4.16
C THR A 287 11.95 -3.14 -2.80
N ASN A 288 11.10 -2.11 -2.71
CA ASN A 288 10.38 -1.71 -1.50
C ASN A 288 8.95 -2.28 -1.39
N LYS A 289 8.62 -3.31 -2.19
CA LYS A 289 7.30 -3.96 -2.19
C LYS A 289 7.35 -5.43 -1.77
N ALA A 290 8.41 -5.81 -1.05
CA ALA A 290 8.63 -7.21 -0.62
C ALA A 290 8.32 -8.24 -1.73
N PRO A 291 8.99 -8.15 -2.90
CA PRO A 291 8.78 -9.09 -3.99
C PRO A 291 9.27 -10.48 -3.58
N ILE A 292 8.61 -11.54 -4.04
CA ILE A 292 9.12 -12.90 -3.84
C ILE A 292 10.19 -13.19 -4.88
N ILE A 293 11.39 -13.53 -4.40
CA ILE A 293 12.54 -13.93 -5.22
C ILE A 293 13.07 -15.26 -4.69
N LEU A 294 13.04 -16.29 -5.53
CA LEU A 294 13.50 -17.62 -5.20
C LEU A 294 14.68 -18.03 -6.10
N ASP A 295 15.35 -19.11 -5.73
CA ASP A 295 16.42 -19.69 -6.52
C ASP A 295 15.92 -20.11 -7.91
N LYS A 296 16.81 -20.16 -8.91
CA LYS A 296 16.48 -20.44 -10.33
C LYS A 296 15.79 -21.78 -10.56
N GLU A 297 16.03 -22.76 -9.67
CA GLU A 297 15.52 -24.13 -9.78
C GLU A 297 14.00 -24.21 -9.81
N PHE A 298 13.30 -23.22 -9.25
CA PHE A 298 11.83 -23.19 -9.27
C PHE A 298 11.30 -22.92 -10.69
N ALA A 299 11.79 -21.89 -11.36
CA ALA A 299 11.33 -21.56 -12.71
C ALA A 299 11.87 -22.53 -13.76
N LEU A 300 13.08 -23.11 -13.57
CA LEU A 300 13.64 -24.12 -14.47
C LEU A 300 12.76 -25.37 -14.61
N LYS A 301 11.90 -25.66 -13.65
CA LYS A 301 10.95 -26.78 -13.69
C LYS A 301 9.69 -26.49 -14.51
N GLN A 302 9.49 -25.26 -14.95
CA GLN A 302 8.27 -24.84 -15.64
C GLN A 302 8.54 -24.28 -17.03
N LYS A 303 7.60 -24.55 -17.94
CA LYS A 303 7.65 -23.92 -19.28
C LYS A 303 7.52 -22.40 -19.22
N PRO A 304 8.21 -21.67 -20.09
CA PRO A 304 9.04 -22.18 -21.21
C PRO A 304 10.52 -22.44 -20.81
N TYR A 305 10.90 -22.30 -19.54
CA TYR A 305 12.31 -22.37 -19.11
C TYR A 305 12.83 -23.80 -19.04
N SER A 306 11.94 -24.78 -18.75
CA SER A 306 12.27 -26.22 -18.79
C SER A 306 12.65 -26.73 -20.18
N ASP A 307 12.26 -25.99 -21.24
CA ASP A 307 12.58 -26.33 -22.63
C ASP A 307 13.94 -25.76 -23.07
N LEU A 308 14.64 -25.03 -22.19
CA LEU A 308 15.92 -24.40 -22.47
C LEU A 308 17.06 -25.13 -21.73
N GLU A 309 18.16 -25.38 -22.45
CA GLU A 309 19.36 -25.89 -21.83
C GLU A 309 19.93 -24.89 -20.79
N LEU A 310 20.34 -25.37 -19.63
CA LEU A 310 20.92 -24.55 -18.58
C LEU A 310 22.13 -23.74 -19.08
N SER A 311 22.96 -24.33 -19.92
CA SER A 311 24.11 -23.69 -20.57
C SER A 311 23.70 -22.45 -21.39
N THR A 312 22.58 -22.53 -22.10
CA THR A 312 22.00 -21.41 -22.85
C THR A 312 21.54 -20.28 -21.92
N ILE A 313 20.87 -20.64 -20.82
CA ILE A 313 20.41 -19.67 -19.82
C ILE A 313 21.61 -18.96 -19.17
N LEU A 314 22.64 -19.70 -18.78
CA LEU A 314 23.87 -19.15 -18.20
C LEU A 314 24.59 -18.22 -19.19
N LYS A 315 24.70 -18.63 -20.46
CA LYS A 315 25.28 -17.81 -21.53
C LYS A 315 24.53 -16.47 -21.67
N ARG A 316 23.20 -16.53 -21.76
CA ARG A 316 22.35 -15.30 -21.87
C ARG A 316 22.53 -14.37 -20.67
N ALA A 317 22.54 -14.93 -19.45
CA ALA A 317 22.73 -14.16 -18.23
C ALA A 317 24.10 -13.46 -18.22
N LYS A 318 25.16 -14.18 -18.60
CA LYS A 318 26.53 -13.64 -18.73
C LYS A 318 26.58 -12.51 -19.76
N MET A 319 26.01 -12.70 -20.96
CA MET A 319 25.97 -11.68 -22.02
C MET A 319 25.30 -10.37 -21.54
N VAL A 320 24.18 -10.48 -20.80
CA VAL A 320 23.48 -9.31 -20.25
C VAL A 320 24.33 -8.61 -19.21
N ARG A 321 24.87 -9.38 -18.24
CA ARG A 321 25.59 -8.81 -17.10
C ARG A 321 26.92 -8.19 -17.47
N GLU A 322 27.65 -8.76 -18.40
CA GLU A 322 28.96 -8.28 -18.82
C GLU A 322 28.87 -7.13 -19.84
N ASN A 323 27.71 -6.91 -20.46
CA ASN A 323 27.53 -5.78 -21.40
C ASN A 323 27.05 -4.52 -20.67
N GLU A 324 28.01 -3.78 -20.12
CA GLU A 324 27.74 -2.53 -19.39
C GLU A 324 27.02 -1.49 -20.26
N LYS A 325 27.42 -1.36 -21.56
CA LYS A 325 26.80 -0.43 -22.50
C LYS A 325 25.30 -0.72 -22.68
N PHE A 326 24.93 -1.97 -22.87
CA PHE A 326 23.53 -2.39 -22.98
C PHE A 326 22.74 -2.06 -21.71
N CYS A 327 23.28 -2.38 -20.54
CA CYS A 327 22.63 -2.10 -19.26
C CYS A 327 22.48 -0.58 -19.02
N LYS A 328 23.48 0.22 -19.38
CA LYS A 328 23.40 1.69 -19.35
C LYS A 328 22.33 2.22 -20.29
N ASN A 329 22.21 1.67 -21.51
CA ASN A 329 21.14 2.06 -22.44
C ASN A 329 19.74 1.78 -21.86
N ILE A 330 19.54 0.63 -21.19
CA ILE A 330 18.29 0.32 -20.47
C ILE A 330 18.00 1.39 -19.41
N GLN A 331 18.99 1.76 -18.62
CA GLN A 331 18.85 2.77 -17.56
C GLN A 331 18.48 4.14 -18.16
N THR A 332 19.16 4.54 -19.25
CA THR A 332 18.86 5.78 -19.99
C THR A 332 17.43 5.80 -20.51
N ILE A 333 16.96 4.74 -21.19
CA ILE A 333 15.59 4.62 -21.70
C ILE A 333 14.56 4.83 -20.57
N ASN A 334 14.77 4.20 -19.44
CA ASN A 334 13.81 4.29 -18.32
C ASN A 334 13.83 5.68 -17.67
N ARG A 335 14.99 6.35 -17.59
CA ARG A 335 15.10 7.75 -17.18
C ARG A 335 14.31 8.67 -18.12
N GLU A 336 14.53 8.57 -19.43
CA GLU A 336 13.81 9.37 -20.44
C GLU A 336 12.28 9.16 -20.34
N ILE A 337 11.81 7.93 -20.17
CA ILE A 337 10.37 7.64 -19.97
C ILE A 337 9.84 8.30 -18.69
N ALA A 338 10.64 8.36 -17.63
CA ALA A 338 10.26 9.03 -16.40
C ALA A 338 10.20 10.55 -16.59
N ASP A 339 11.17 11.14 -17.29
CA ASP A 339 11.24 12.57 -17.59
C ASP A 339 10.06 13.02 -18.49
N GLU A 340 9.73 12.23 -19.53
CA GLU A 340 8.56 12.47 -20.38
C GLU A 340 7.24 12.47 -19.57
N LYS A 341 7.08 11.53 -18.65
CA LYS A 341 5.91 11.48 -17.77
C LYS A 341 5.81 12.67 -16.83
N GLU A 342 6.94 13.16 -16.35
CA GLU A 342 6.97 14.34 -15.48
C GLU A 342 6.58 15.61 -16.22
N GLN A 343 7.08 15.78 -17.46
CA GLN A 343 6.73 16.92 -18.32
C GLN A 343 5.24 16.93 -18.69
N THR A 344 4.59 15.76 -18.72
CA THR A 344 3.15 15.65 -19.02
C THR A 344 2.25 15.79 -17.78
N LYS A 345 2.83 15.83 -16.57
CA LYS A 345 2.04 16.14 -15.37
C LYS A 345 1.58 17.59 -15.43
N SER A 346 0.25 17.78 -15.39
CA SER A 346 -0.31 19.10 -15.20
C SER A 346 0.23 19.70 -13.90
N GLN A 347 0.53 21.00 -13.91
CA GLN A 347 0.78 21.76 -12.68
C GLN A 347 -0.56 21.94 -11.95
N GLU A 348 -1.15 20.85 -11.49
CA GLU A 348 -2.29 20.93 -10.56
C GLU A 348 -1.78 21.47 -9.24
N ASP A 349 -2.59 22.30 -8.58
CA ASP A 349 -2.26 22.81 -7.25
C ASP A 349 -2.01 21.66 -6.27
N ILE A 350 -0.73 21.50 -5.88
CA ILE A 350 -0.31 20.47 -4.94
C ILE A 350 -0.75 20.90 -3.54
N VAL A 351 -1.51 20.07 -2.86
CA VAL A 351 -1.94 20.30 -1.47
C VAL A 351 -1.02 19.60 -0.48
N GLN A 352 -0.99 20.08 0.76
CA GLN A 352 -0.03 19.62 1.77
C GLN A 352 -0.07 18.11 2.02
N GLU A 353 -1.24 17.52 1.99
CA GLU A 353 -1.45 16.09 2.22
C GLU A 353 -0.75 15.19 1.18
N GLU A 354 -0.55 15.67 -0.06
CA GLU A 354 0.09 14.93 -1.15
C GLU A 354 1.62 14.90 -1.05
N THR A 355 2.20 15.82 -0.29
CA THR A 355 3.64 16.11 -0.30
C THR A 355 4.49 15.17 0.55
N LEU A 356 3.92 14.14 1.16
CA LEU A 356 4.64 13.22 2.05
C LEU A 356 5.91 12.61 1.41
N TYR A 357 5.81 12.21 0.15
CA TYR A 357 6.91 11.55 -0.56
C TYR A 357 7.79 12.51 -1.39
N GLU A 358 7.47 13.80 -1.41
CA GLU A 358 8.27 14.81 -2.12
C GLU A 358 9.47 15.25 -1.29
N LYS A 359 9.28 15.33 0.04
CA LYS A 359 10.31 15.75 0.96
C LYS A 359 10.17 15.02 2.30
N PHE A 360 11.28 14.42 2.76
CA PHE A 360 11.31 13.83 4.10
C PHE A 360 11.14 14.88 5.18
N ILE A 361 10.43 14.50 6.25
CA ILE A 361 10.34 15.34 7.47
C ILE A 361 11.74 15.41 8.10
N PRO A 362 12.23 16.60 8.46
CA PRO A 362 13.54 16.74 9.10
C PRO A 362 13.64 15.91 10.40
N ASN A 363 14.80 15.34 10.68
CA ASN A 363 15.02 14.54 11.89
C ASN A 363 14.75 15.33 13.18
N LYS A 364 14.98 16.64 13.18
CA LYS A 364 14.66 17.52 14.32
C LYS A 364 13.16 17.57 14.60
N ASP A 365 12.34 17.58 13.54
CA ASP A 365 10.88 17.63 13.66
C ASP A 365 10.33 16.28 14.11
N THR A 366 10.85 15.17 13.56
CA THR A 366 10.46 13.83 14.02
C THR A 366 10.85 13.58 15.48
N ALA A 367 11.98 14.10 15.93
CA ALA A 367 12.37 14.07 17.36
C ALA A 367 11.43 14.92 18.23
N LEU A 368 10.93 16.05 17.69
CA LEU A 368 10.00 16.92 18.39
C LEU A 368 8.60 16.32 18.55
N PHE A 369 8.18 15.39 17.68
CA PHE A 369 6.85 14.78 17.74
C PHE A 369 6.53 14.20 19.12
N LYS A 370 7.45 13.45 19.74
CA LYS A 370 7.23 12.87 21.09
C LYS A 370 6.96 13.95 22.13
N THR A 371 7.73 15.01 22.12
CA THR A 371 7.54 16.14 23.06
C THR A 371 6.21 16.83 22.78
N TRP A 372 5.91 17.10 21.51
CA TRP A 372 4.67 17.75 21.09
C TRP A 372 3.44 16.95 21.54
N HIS A 373 3.41 15.62 21.30
CA HIS A 373 2.29 14.77 21.70
C HIS A 373 2.06 14.72 23.22
N ASN A 374 3.13 14.80 24.02
CA ASN A 374 3.06 14.72 25.49
C ASN A 374 2.86 16.07 26.18
N SER A 375 2.81 17.17 25.45
CA SER A 375 2.61 18.52 25.99
C SER A 375 1.14 18.85 26.21
N SER A 376 0.85 19.87 27.05
CA SER A 376 -0.49 20.48 27.13
C SER A 376 -0.90 21.05 25.76
N TRP A 377 -2.18 21.31 25.56
CA TRP A 377 -2.66 21.87 24.28
C TRP A 377 -2.10 23.28 24.05
N GLU A 378 -1.95 24.10 25.09
CA GLU A 378 -1.34 25.41 25.03
C GLU A 378 0.13 25.35 24.62
N ASP A 379 0.87 24.37 25.17
CA ASP A 379 2.26 24.15 24.79
C ASP A 379 2.40 23.55 23.39
N LYS A 380 1.46 22.68 22.98
CA LYS A 380 1.40 22.21 21.60
C LYS A 380 1.28 23.36 20.61
N LEU A 381 0.42 24.36 20.92
CA LEU A 381 0.26 25.53 20.05
C LEU A 381 1.57 26.33 19.94
N ARG A 382 2.26 26.57 21.08
CA ARG A 382 3.58 27.27 21.09
C ARG A 382 4.65 26.47 20.34
N LEU A 383 4.65 25.14 20.47
CA LEU A 383 5.64 24.27 19.84
C LEU A 383 5.49 24.20 18.32
N LEU A 384 4.35 24.59 17.72
CA LEU A 384 4.16 24.64 16.28
C LEU A 384 5.20 25.54 15.59
N GLU A 385 5.65 26.61 16.24
CA GLU A 385 6.64 27.53 15.70
C GLU A 385 8.04 26.90 15.61
N LYS A 386 8.31 25.84 16.41
CA LYS A 386 9.61 25.14 16.43
C LYS A 386 9.78 24.14 15.28
N PHE A 387 8.71 23.73 14.62
CA PHE A 387 8.81 22.86 13.47
C PHE A 387 9.47 23.58 12.28
N GLN A 388 10.50 22.96 11.75
CA GLN A 388 11.20 23.46 10.54
C GLN A 388 10.33 23.18 9.29
N ASP A 389 9.62 22.08 9.29
CA ASP A 389 8.69 21.70 8.23
C ASP A 389 7.33 22.35 8.47
N LYS A 390 6.97 23.31 7.63
CA LYS A 390 5.69 24.03 7.75
C LYS A 390 4.46 23.15 7.61
N ARG A 391 4.61 21.97 6.99
CA ARG A 391 3.53 20.97 6.91
C ARG A 391 3.16 20.48 8.32
N CYS A 392 4.16 20.23 9.19
CA CYS A 392 3.90 19.81 10.58
C CYS A 392 3.17 20.90 11.37
N SER A 393 3.52 22.18 11.17
CA SER A 393 2.81 23.30 11.80
C SER A 393 1.35 23.36 11.31
N TRP A 394 1.14 23.21 10.00
CA TRP A 394 -0.19 23.27 9.39
C TRP A 394 -1.10 22.12 9.85
N PHE A 395 -0.58 20.87 9.89
CA PHE A 395 -1.33 19.74 10.46
C PHE A 395 -1.58 19.91 11.96
N GLY A 396 -0.58 20.40 12.70
CA GLY A 396 -0.71 20.66 14.13
C GLY A 396 -1.82 21.67 14.45
N GLN A 397 -1.99 22.72 13.64
CA GLN A 397 -3.10 23.68 13.78
C GLN A 397 -4.45 22.99 13.59
N LYS A 398 -4.58 22.10 12.59
CA LYS A 398 -5.82 21.35 12.35
C LYS A 398 -6.12 20.35 13.45
N ILE A 399 -5.10 19.69 14.02
CA ILE A 399 -5.27 18.81 15.17
C ILE A 399 -5.76 19.61 16.39
N ILE A 400 -5.16 20.75 16.67
CA ILE A 400 -5.60 21.61 17.80
C ILE A 400 -7.03 22.13 17.57
N TYR A 401 -7.39 22.48 16.32
CA TYR A 401 -8.75 22.86 15.97
C TYR A 401 -9.78 21.76 16.31
N GLN A 402 -9.44 20.50 16.09
CA GLN A 402 -10.34 19.37 16.35
C GLN A 402 -10.40 18.97 17.83
N GLU A 403 -9.27 19.02 18.54
CA GLU A 403 -9.15 18.48 19.89
C GLU A 403 -9.31 19.54 21.01
N ALA A 404 -8.90 20.78 20.73
CA ALA A 404 -8.88 21.87 21.72
C ALA A 404 -9.13 23.24 21.03
N PRO A 405 -10.25 23.43 20.33
CA PRO A 405 -10.51 24.64 19.55
C PRO A 405 -10.48 25.93 20.36
N GLN A 406 -10.80 25.86 21.67
CA GLN A 406 -10.88 27.00 22.59
C GLN A 406 -9.53 27.67 22.83
N ILE A 407 -8.39 27.02 22.55
CA ILE A 407 -7.07 27.62 22.76
C ILE A 407 -6.54 28.35 21.53
N LEU A 408 -7.19 28.15 20.36
CA LEU A 408 -6.78 28.81 19.13
C LEU A 408 -7.12 30.31 19.16
N PRO A 409 -6.23 31.18 18.62
CA PRO A 409 -6.58 32.53 18.31
C PRO A 409 -7.83 32.59 17.43
N ASN A 410 -8.76 33.49 17.72
CA ASN A 410 -10.07 33.56 17.05
C ASN A 410 -9.94 33.63 15.51
N ASP A 411 -8.98 34.41 15.01
CA ASP A 411 -8.76 34.53 13.56
C ASP A 411 -8.27 33.22 12.93
N LEU A 412 -7.38 32.50 13.61
CA LEU A 412 -6.90 31.20 13.15
C LEU A 412 -8.02 30.16 13.16
N TYR A 413 -8.83 30.11 14.22
CA TYR A 413 -10.02 29.26 14.31
C TYR A 413 -10.97 29.51 13.14
N LYS A 414 -11.34 30.79 12.91
CA LYS A 414 -12.23 31.17 11.80
C LYS A 414 -11.65 30.85 10.43
N ASN A 415 -10.34 30.96 10.25
CA ASN A 415 -9.69 30.66 8.98
C ASN A 415 -9.73 29.15 8.69
N ILE A 416 -9.41 28.30 9.68
CA ILE A 416 -9.49 26.83 9.54
C ILE A 416 -10.94 26.42 9.25
N LYS A 417 -11.92 26.95 10.00
CA LYS A 417 -13.35 26.67 9.78
C LYS A 417 -13.79 27.04 8.36
N ARG A 418 -13.38 28.20 7.84
CA ARG A 418 -13.67 28.63 6.46
C ARG A 418 -13.00 27.74 5.41
N GLU A 419 -11.74 27.32 5.66
CA GLU A 419 -11.03 26.39 4.76
C GLU A 419 -11.76 25.06 4.68
N ILE A 420 -12.15 24.48 5.82
CA ILE A 420 -12.92 23.23 5.88
C ILE A 420 -14.23 23.40 5.08
N ALA A 421 -15.02 24.44 5.38
CA ALA A 421 -16.29 24.68 4.68
C ALA A 421 -16.09 24.83 3.17
N ARG A 422 -15.08 25.57 2.73
CA ARG A 422 -14.76 25.75 1.31
C ARG A 422 -14.41 24.40 0.65
N ARG A 423 -13.64 23.55 1.32
CA ARG A 423 -13.24 22.24 0.79
C ARG A 423 -14.45 21.31 0.61
N ILE A 424 -15.27 21.14 1.65
CA ILE A 424 -16.38 20.18 1.61
C ILE A 424 -17.56 20.64 0.76
N LEU A 425 -17.78 21.96 0.63
CA LEU A 425 -18.87 22.56 -0.14
C LEU A 425 -18.48 22.86 -1.61
N SER A 426 -17.25 22.58 -2.03
CA SER A 426 -16.84 22.81 -3.41
C SER A 426 -17.75 22.04 -4.38
N LYS A 427 -18.18 22.71 -5.44
CA LYS A 427 -18.96 22.13 -6.55
C LYS A 427 -18.05 21.60 -7.67
N ASN A 428 -16.76 21.86 -7.60
CA ASN A 428 -15.78 21.39 -8.56
C ASN A 428 -15.42 19.94 -8.29
N LYS A 429 -14.85 19.28 -9.30
CA LYS A 429 -14.20 17.99 -9.11
C LYS A 429 -12.87 18.23 -8.38
N GLU A 430 -12.83 17.86 -7.10
CA GLU A 430 -11.66 18.01 -6.23
C GLU A 430 -10.85 16.71 -6.12
N LYS A 431 -9.65 16.81 -5.55
CA LYS A 431 -8.80 15.65 -5.23
C LYS A 431 -9.32 14.86 -4.01
N TRP A 432 -10.04 15.54 -3.12
CA TRP A 432 -10.73 14.97 -1.96
C TRP A 432 -12.23 14.85 -2.23
N GLN A 433 -12.91 14.06 -1.41
CA GLN A 433 -14.36 13.93 -1.51
C GLN A 433 -15.04 15.20 -1.05
N THR A 434 -16.03 15.68 -1.83
CA THR A 434 -16.90 16.81 -1.46
C THR A 434 -18.33 16.31 -1.25
N ILE A 435 -19.17 17.11 -0.59
CA ILE A 435 -20.59 16.79 -0.41
C ILE A 435 -21.25 16.57 -1.78
N ASN A 436 -20.97 17.43 -2.75
CA ASN A 436 -21.54 17.31 -4.10
C ASN A 436 -21.09 15.99 -4.79
N MET A 437 -19.83 15.61 -4.65
CA MET A 437 -19.32 14.34 -5.20
C MET A 437 -19.96 13.13 -4.50
N ALA A 438 -20.18 13.21 -3.17
CA ALA A 438 -20.83 12.15 -2.42
C ALA A 438 -22.29 11.95 -2.84
N TYR A 439 -23.03 13.02 -3.11
CA TYR A 439 -24.40 12.93 -3.67
C TYR A 439 -24.38 12.20 -5.02
N THR A 440 -23.52 12.63 -5.93
CA THR A 440 -23.39 12.02 -7.27
C THR A 440 -23.02 10.54 -7.18
N GLU A 441 -22.13 10.18 -6.24
CA GLU A 441 -21.72 8.78 -6.01
C GLU A 441 -22.89 7.93 -5.48
N ILE A 442 -23.67 8.44 -4.54
CA ILE A 442 -24.83 7.75 -3.98
C ILE A 442 -25.90 7.52 -5.06
N ASP A 443 -26.23 8.53 -5.85
CA ASP A 443 -27.19 8.40 -6.94
C ASP A 443 -26.75 7.33 -7.93
N TYR A 444 -25.48 7.33 -8.33
CA TYR A 444 -24.92 6.32 -9.21
C TYR A 444 -24.98 4.90 -8.61
N LEU A 445 -24.67 4.75 -7.33
CA LEU A 445 -24.72 3.45 -6.65
C LEU A 445 -26.16 2.95 -6.49
N ARG A 446 -27.13 3.86 -6.23
CA ARG A 446 -28.57 3.51 -6.19
C ARG A 446 -29.07 3.01 -7.54
N ASP A 447 -28.70 3.67 -8.63
CA ASP A 447 -29.06 3.22 -9.97
C ASP A 447 -28.48 1.82 -10.25
N GLN A 448 -27.25 1.57 -9.86
CA GLN A 448 -26.63 0.25 -10.02
C GLN A 448 -27.31 -0.83 -9.17
N ALA A 449 -27.61 -0.55 -7.90
CA ALA A 449 -28.29 -1.48 -7.01
C ALA A 449 -29.72 -1.78 -7.50
N SER A 450 -30.45 -0.75 -7.96
CA SER A 450 -31.79 -0.91 -8.56
C SER A 450 -31.75 -1.79 -9.80
N ASN A 451 -30.80 -1.63 -10.68
CA ASN A 451 -30.65 -2.43 -11.88
C ASN A 451 -30.34 -3.92 -11.57
N ARG A 452 -29.75 -4.20 -10.39
CA ARG A 452 -29.48 -5.57 -9.91
C ARG A 452 -30.58 -6.12 -9.00
N ASN A 453 -31.60 -5.32 -8.69
CA ASN A 453 -32.63 -5.60 -7.67
C ASN A 453 -32.04 -5.93 -6.28
N ASP A 454 -30.97 -5.20 -5.88
CA ASP A 454 -30.29 -5.39 -4.61
C ASP A 454 -30.91 -4.51 -3.52
N GLU A 455 -32.00 -5.00 -2.91
CA GLU A 455 -32.73 -4.28 -1.84
C GLU A 455 -31.87 -4.04 -0.60
N VAL A 456 -30.89 -4.93 -0.31
CA VAL A 456 -30.02 -4.80 0.85
C VAL A 456 -29.06 -3.61 0.66
N GLU A 457 -28.47 -3.50 -0.52
CA GLU A 457 -27.59 -2.38 -0.85
C GLU A 457 -28.36 -1.05 -0.92
N LEU A 458 -29.57 -1.07 -1.48
CA LEU A 458 -30.46 0.10 -1.51
C LEU A 458 -30.75 0.60 -0.09
N LYS A 459 -31.11 -0.29 0.83
CA LYS A 459 -31.37 0.09 2.23
C LYS A 459 -30.13 0.68 2.91
N LYS A 460 -28.94 0.09 2.70
CA LYS A 460 -27.69 0.66 3.22
C LYS A 460 -27.42 2.05 2.65
N LEU A 461 -27.68 2.29 1.35
CA LEU A 461 -27.52 3.59 0.72
C LEU A 461 -28.51 4.65 1.26
N ASP A 462 -29.69 4.23 1.66
CA ASP A 462 -30.67 5.13 2.33
C ASP A 462 -30.19 5.55 3.73
N GLU A 463 -29.54 4.65 4.46
CA GLU A 463 -28.90 4.96 5.75
C GLU A 463 -27.69 5.89 5.61
N ILE A 464 -26.97 5.80 4.49
CA ILE A 464 -25.84 6.68 4.11
C ILE A 464 -26.36 7.99 3.49
N ASN A 465 -27.60 8.37 3.71
CA ASN A 465 -28.21 9.55 3.08
C ASN A 465 -27.40 10.84 3.35
N PRO A 466 -27.26 11.70 2.34
CA PRO A 466 -26.49 12.95 2.39
C PRO A 466 -26.89 13.95 3.48
N VAL A 467 -28.14 13.93 3.95
CA VAL A 467 -28.55 14.74 5.12
C VAL A 467 -27.72 14.36 6.36
N SER A 468 -27.35 13.10 6.50
CA SER A 468 -26.44 12.62 7.54
C SER A 468 -25.01 13.18 7.36
N TYR A 469 -24.56 13.37 6.11
CA TYR A 469 -23.24 13.95 5.83
C TYR A 469 -23.12 15.42 6.22
N THR A 470 -24.19 16.22 6.04
CA THR A 470 -24.15 17.64 6.40
C THR A 470 -24.04 17.83 7.91
N HIS A 471 -24.65 16.94 8.71
CA HIS A 471 -24.52 16.97 10.17
C HIS A 471 -23.15 16.47 10.66
N LEU A 472 -22.49 15.58 9.89
CA LEU A 472 -21.17 15.02 10.22
C LEU A 472 -20.02 15.93 9.88
N THR A 473 -20.14 16.73 8.84
CA THR A 473 -19.02 17.39 8.18
C THR A 473 -19.02 18.90 8.35
N LEU A 474 -20.18 19.51 8.64
CA LEU A 474 -20.24 20.95 8.89
C LEU A 474 -19.89 21.23 10.35
N PRO A 475 -18.97 22.20 10.59
CA PRO A 475 -18.66 22.64 11.94
C PRO A 475 -19.95 23.06 12.65
N THR A 476 -20.28 22.42 13.76
CA THR A 476 -21.38 22.87 14.61
C THR A 476 -21.17 24.33 14.99
N SER A 477 -22.20 25.14 14.79
CA SER A 477 -22.20 26.60 14.97
C SER A 477 -21.75 27.05 16.36
#